data_c85853bfbd5ac19801c588184a733d12
#
_entry.id   c85853bfbd5ac19801c588184a733d12
#
_cell.length_a   1.000
_cell.length_b   1.000
_cell.length_c   1.000
_cell.angle_alpha   90.00
_cell.angle_beta   90.00
_cell.angle_gamma   90.00
#
_symmetry.space_group_name_H-M   'P 1'
#
loop_
_entity.id
_entity.type
_entity.pdbx_description
1 polymer ?
#
loop_
_entity_poly.entity_id
_entity_poly.type
_entity_poly.pdbx_seq_one_letter_code
_entity_poly.pdbx_strand_id
1 'polypeptide(L)'
;MEAPPAATRHVLFLNWRDTRNPEGGGSEVYVERIAGELVRRGHQATLLCATHSAGPAEEITADGVRVLRRGGRHTVYLRAALVYLAGALGLGPLTRGRGGRPDVIVDVGNGLPFLSALYARRPVIALVHHVHREQWPVVLGRWLASFGWWVESWLAPRVYRRCQYVTVSAATRQELATLGIDPARVAIVHNGTPDMSIGPVPRTPQPSLVVLGRLVPHKQVELALHAVAGLTAELPGLTLVVAGQGWWEPQLRQLAADLGVTDRVRFTGFVSDVEKRELLAQAWVALTPSLKEGWGLTIVEAGAVGTPTVAFRGAGGVEEAVVDGETGLLADDADDFVAKVRLLLTDDVRRTAMGTAARAHAARFTWPVSGEKFAALVSRAANVRAVVPVEQMEPVEPSYLVP
;
A
#
# COMPACT_ATOMS: atom_id res chain seq x y z
N MET A 1 -29.62 6.35 -22.76
CA MET A 1 -29.75 7.62 -21.99
C MET A 1 -28.52 7.66 -21.07
N GLU A 2 -27.50 8.43 -21.42
CA GLU A 2 -26.30 8.56 -20.58
C GLU A 2 -26.69 9.17 -19.23
N ALA A 3 -26.24 8.56 -18.15
CA ALA A 3 -26.42 9.12 -16.81
C ALA A 3 -25.77 10.53 -16.78
N PRO A 4 -26.42 11.52 -16.14
CA PRO A 4 -25.84 12.86 -16.04
C PRO A 4 -24.44 12.76 -15.40
N PRO A 5 -23.46 13.56 -15.89
CA PRO A 5 -22.10 13.53 -15.37
C PRO A 5 -22.13 13.76 -13.84
N ALA A 6 -21.43 12.92 -13.11
CA ALA A 6 -21.34 13.04 -11.65
C ALA A 6 -20.86 14.44 -11.27
N ALA A 7 -21.53 15.07 -10.30
CA ALA A 7 -21.17 16.43 -9.86
C ALA A 7 -19.68 16.46 -9.41
N THR A 8 -18.92 17.42 -9.92
CA THR A 8 -17.54 17.68 -9.47
C THR A 8 -17.50 17.88 -7.96
N ARG A 9 -16.64 17.16 -7.27
CA ARG A 9 -16.43 17.25 -5.81
C ARG A 9 -15.00 17.64 -5.51
N HIS A 10 -14.79 18.40 -4.44
CA HIS A 10 -13.48 18.66 -3.89
C HIS A 10 -13.22 17.71 -2.72
N VAL A 11 -12.20 16.84 -2.83
CA VAL A 11 -11.80 15.86 -1.82
C VAL A 11 -10.52 16.32 -1.15
N LEU A 12 -10.54 16.44 0.18
CA LEU A 12 -9.38 16.78 1.00
C LEU A 12 -8.83 15.52 1.66
N PHE A 13 -7.64 15.11 1.28
CA PHE A 13 -6.90 14.05 1.94
C PHE A 13 -6.04 14.64 3.07
N LEU A 14 -6.15 14.09 4.25
CA LEU A 14 -5.30 14.39 5.40
C LEU A 14 -4.36 13.20 5.60
N ASN A 15 -3.10 13.37 5.28
CA ASN A 15 -2.05 12.37 5.53
C ASN A 15 -0.83 13.07 6.11
N TRP A 16 -0.08 12.40 7.00
CA TRP A 16 1.06 13.07 7.62
C TRP A 16 2.28 13.16 6.70
N ARG A 17 2.33 12.37 5.62
CA ARG A 17 3.39 12.36 4.60
C ARG A 17 2.81 12.40 3.19
N ASP A 18 3.69 12.68 2.23
CA ASP A 18 3.48 12.48 0.81
C ASP A 18 4.59 11.59 0.22
N THR A 19 4.55 11.31 -1.09
CA THR A 19 5.53 10.44 -1.76
C THR A 19 6.92 11.05 -1.86
N ARG A 20 7.07 12.37 -1.77
CA ARG A 20 8.39 13.05 -1.75
C ARG A 20 9.07 12.97 -0.39
N ASN A 21 8.34 12.62 0.66
CA ASN A 21 8.94 12.46 1.98
C ASN A 21 9.88 11.24 1.96
N PRO A 22 11.16 11.38 2.40
CA PRO A 22 12.12 10.27 2.40
C PRO A 22 11.67 9.02 3.16
N GLU A 23 10.75 9.19 4.13
CA GLU A 23 10.14 8.09 4.87
C GLU A 23 8.84 7.56 4.21
N GLY A 24 8.48 8.06 3.01
CA GLY A 24 7.30 7.65 2.26
C GLY A 24 7.33 6.16 1.89
N GLY A 25 6.15 5.58 1.69
CA GLY A 25 6.00 4.17 1.34
C GLY A 25 4.72 3.90 0.54
N GLY A 26 4.27 2.66 0.54
CA GLY A 26 3.11 2.23 -0.25
C GLY A 26 1.80 2.94 0.10
N SER A 27 1.63 3.36 1.35
CA SER A 27 0.45 4.12 1.80
C SER A 27 0.38 5.51 1.16
N GLU A 28 1.51 6.21 1.04
CA GLU A 28 1.59 7.51 0.40
C GLU A 28 1.34 7.41 -1.10
N VAL A 29 1.91 6.39 -1.75
CA VAL A 29 1.64 6.07 -3.16
C VAL A 29 0.15 5.82 -3.39
N TYR A 30 -0.50 5.03 -2.52
CA TYR A 30 -1.94 4.79 -2.60
C TYR A 30 -2.74 6.09 -2.55
N VAL A 31 -2.48 6.95 -1.56
CA VAL A 31 -3.22 8.21 -1.38
C VAL A 31 -3.06 9.11 -2.60
N GLU A 32 -1.85 9.30 -3.12
CA GLU A 32 -1.63 10.15 -4.28
C GLU A 32 -2.20 9.57 -5.58
N ARG A 33 -2.10 8.25 -5.78
CA ARG A 33 -2.69 7.59 -6.96
C ARG A 33 -4.22 7.67 -6.93
N ILE A 34 -4.86 7.40 -5.80
CA ILE A 34 -6.33 7.56 -5.65
C ILE A 34 -6.74 9.02 -5.86
N ALA A 35 -5.99 9.98 -5.30
CA ALA A 35 -6.27 11.40 -5.52
C ALA A 35 -6.16 11.78 -7.01
N GLY A 36 -5.12 11.29 -7.71
CA GLY A 36 -4.95 11.46 -9.16
C GLY A 36 -6.08 10.82 -9.97
N GLU A 37 -6.53 9.61 -9.58
CA GLU A 37 -7.69 8.96 -10.20
C GLU A 37 -8.99 9.77 -10.05
N LEU A 38 -9.19 10.41 -8.90
CA LEU A 38 -10.31 11.32 -8.71
C LEU A 38 -10.21 12.55 -9.62
N VAL A 39 -9.00 13.10 -9.78
CA VAL A 39 -8.77 14.25 -10.70
C VAL A 39 -9.05 13.84 -12.14
N ARG A 40 -8.59 12.66 -12.60
CA ARG A 40 -8.90 12.16 -13.96
C ARG A 40 -10.41 11.99 -14.21
N ARG A 41 -11.19 11.78 -13.15
CA ARG A 41 -12.67 11.67 -13.20
C ARG A 41 -13.39 13.02 -13.04
N GLY A 42 -12.66 14.14 -13.10
CA GLY A 42 -13.23 15.49 -13.04
C GLY A 42 -13.50 16.00 -11.63
N HIS A 43 -13.04 15.31 -10.60
CA HIS A 43 -13.04 15.81 -9.22
C HIS A 43 -11.82 16.69 -8.97
N GLN A 44 -11.81 17.37 -7.83
CA GLN A 44 -10.64 18.11 -7.35
C GLN A 44 -10.10 17.39 -6.12
N ALA A 45 -8.78 17.23 -6.04
CA ALA A 45 -8.14 16.59 -4.91
C ALA A 45 -7.05 17.49 -4.32
N THR A 46 -7.08 17.64 -3.00
CA THR A 46 -6.04 18.32 -2.23
C THR A 46 -5.49 17.35 -1.19
N LEU A 47 -4.18 17.15 -1.18
CA LEU A 47 -3.45 16.44 -0.14
C LEU A 47 -2.84 17.45 0.83
N LEU A 48 -3.21 17.39 2.11
CA LEU A 48 -2.58 18.17 3.16
C LEU A 48 -1.71 17.26 4.02
N CYS A 49 -0.41 17.60 4.10
CA CYS A 49 0.59 16.79 4.79
C CYS A 49 1.63 17.67 5.53
N ALA A 50 2.57 17.01 6.23
CA ALA A 50 3.65 17.70 6.93
C ALA A 50 4.69 18.28 5.95
N THR A 51 5.35 19.37 6.36
CA THR A 51 6.51 19.94 5.66
C THR A 51 7.74 19.04 5.84
N HIS A 52 8.52 18.92 4.77
CA HIS A 52 9.83 18.26 4.75
C HIS A 52 10.75 18.97 3.75
N SER A 53 12.04 18.65 3.77
CA SER A 53 13.07 19.34 2.96
C SER A 53 13.00 19.02 1.46
N ALA A 54 12.35 17.93 1.06
CA ALA A 54 12.35 17.44 -0.32
C ALA A 54 11.22 18.01 -1.20
N GLY A 55 10.38 18.91 -0.68
CA GLY A 55 9.29 19.50 -1.47
C GLY A 55 8.91 20.92 -1.06
N PRO A 56 8.33 21.71 -1.98
CA PRO A 56 7.85 23.06 -1.69
C PRO A 56 6.62 23.03 -0.75
N ALA A 57 6.31 24.18 -0.16
CA ALA A 57 5.15 24.33 0.72
C ALA A 57 3.79 24.07 0.02
N GLU A 58 3.76 24.24 -1.30
CA GLU A 58 2.59 23.99 -2.14
C GLU A 58 3.04 23.64 -3.56
N GLU A 59 2.40 22.63 -4.15
CA GLU A 59 2.61 22.26 -5.55
C GLU A 59 1.36 21.59 -6.13
N ILE A 60 1.35 21.44 -7.44
CA ILE A 60 0.39 20.60 -8.17
C ILE A 60 1.19 19.45 -8.80
N THR A 61 0.83 18.22 -8.50
CA THR A 61 1.50 17.04 -9.08
C THR A 61 1.18 16.90 -10.57
N ALA A 62 1.93 16.05 -11.27
CA ALA A 62 1.68 15.73 -12.67
C ALA A 62 0.25 15.19 -12.90
N ASP A 63 -0.32 14.51 -11.92
CA ASP A 63 -1.70 13.99 -11.95
C ASP A 63 -2.75 15.07 -11.58
N GLY A 64 -2.34 16.33 -11.36
CA GLY A 64 -3.24 17.44 -11.03
C GLY A 64 -3.69 17.52 -9.57
N VAL A 65 -3.08 16.74 -8.68
CA VAL A 65 -3.37 16.78 -7.23
C VAL A 65 -2.65 17.98 -6.61
N ARG A 66 -3.38 18.79 -5.86
CA ARG A 66 -2.81 19.92 -5.11
C ARG A 66 -2.25 19.41 -3.80
N VAL A 67 -0.96 19.55 -3.57
CA VAL A 67 -0.28 19.19 -2.31
C VAL A 67 -0.05 20.44 -1.47
N LEU A 68 -0.52 20.45 -0.24
CA LEU A 68 -0.33 21.50 0.76
C LEU A 68 0.48 20.96 1.93
N ARG A 69 1.73 21.41 2.08
CA ARG A 69 2.59 21.00 3.19
C ARG A 69 2.54 22.04 4.30
N ARG A 70 2.01 21.66 5.47
CA ARG A 70 1.81 22.58 6.61
C ARG A 70 2.16 21.91 7.93
N GLY A 71 3.01 22.54 8.73
CA GLY A 71 3.48 21.99 9.99
C GLY A 71 4.52 20.90 9.83
N GLY A 72 5.25 20.56 10.90
CA GLY A 72 6.19 19.45 10.92
C GLY A 72 5.52 18.13 11.32
N ARG A 73 6.34 17.07 11.47
CA ARG A 73 5.93 15.69 11.78
C ARG A 73 4.87 15.57 12.90
N HIS A 74 5.02 16.35 13.97
CA HIS A 74 4.13 16.29 15.13
C HIS A 74 3.06 17.39 15.14
N THR A 75 3.25 18.47 14.40
CA THR A 75 2.34 19.62 14.40
C THR A 75 1.36 19.61 13.23
N VAL A 76 1.53 18.72 12.26
CA VAL A 76 0.67 18.60 11.08
C VAL A 76 -0.81 18.38 11.46
N TYR A 77 -1.10 17.59 12.49
CA TYR A 77 -2.45 17.30 12.95
C TYR A 77 -3.21 18.55 13.36
N LEU A 78 -2.59 19.38 14.23
CA LEU A 78 -3.17 20.66 14.64
C LEU A 78 -3.23 21.65 13.46
N ARG A 79 -2.18 21.72 12.63
CA ARG A 79 -2.14 22.61 11.48
C ARG A 79 -3.21 22.25 10.44
N ALA A 80 -3.47 20.97 10.22
CA ALA A 80 -4.53 20.52 9.33
C ALA A 80 -5.91 20.95 9.81
N ALA A 81 -6.19 20.80 11.11
CA ALA A 81 -7.43 21.28 11.72
C ALA A 81 -7.58 22.81 11.55
N LEU A 82 -6.54 23.60 11.86
CA LEU A 82 -6.56 25.05 11.69
C LEU A 82 -6.77 25.48 10.24
N VAL A 83 -6.08 24.83 9.29
CA VAL A 83 -6.23 25.11 7.85
C VAL A 83 -7.65 24.81 7.38
N TYR A 84 -8.23 23.67 7.82
CA TYR A 84 -9.59 23.31 7.51
C TYR A 84 -10.61 24.31 8.09
N LEU A 85 -10.48 24.65 9.38
CA LEU A 85 -11.37 25.60 10.04
C LEU A 85 -11.27 27.01 9.45
N ALA A 86 -10.06 27.49 9.14
CA ALA A 86 -9.87 28.74 8.42
C ALA A 86 -10.55 28.72 7.04
N GLY A 87 -10.43 27.61 6.31
CA GLY A 87 -11.13 27.39 5.05
C GLY A 87 -12.66 27.44 5.19
N ALA A 88 -13.20 26.88 6.29
CA ALA A 88 -14.63 26.97 6.61
C ALA A 88 -15.12 28.39 6.88
N LEU A 89 -14.24 29.28 7.32
CA LEU A 89 -14.49 30.72 7.53
C LEU A 89 -14.20 31.56 6.26
N GLY A 90 -13.86 30.96 5.14
CA GLY A 90 -13.49 31.70 3.93
C GLY A 90 -12.05 32.23 3.92
N LEU A 91 -11.17 31.70 4.78
CA LEU A 91 -9.79 32.14 4.96
C LEU A 91 -8.80 31.03 4.58
N GLY A 92 -7.57 31.40 4.23
CA GLY A 92 -6.47 30.47 4.02
C GLY A 92 -6.49 29.71 2.70
N PRO A 93 -5.67 28.66 2.56
CA PRO A 93 -5.37 28.03 1.27
C PRO A 93 -6.50 27.13 0.73
N LEU A 94 -7.44 26.69 1.55
CA LEU A 94 -8.57 25.85 1.09
C LEU A 94 -9.71 26.66 0.44
N THR A 95 -9.61 27.99 0.41
CA THR A 95 -10.58 28.88 -0.29
C THR A 95 -9.99 29.49 -1.54
N ARG A 96 -8.68 29.44 -1.71
CA ARG A 96 -7.95 29.99 -2.85
C ARG A 96 -7.72 28.90 -3.90
N GLY A 97 -7.98 29.19 -5.16
CA GLY A 97 -7.76 28.29 -6.27
C GLY A 97 -8.96 27.43 -6.65
N ARG A 98 -8.74 26.45 -7.53
CA ARG A 98 -9.78 25.56 -8.03
C ARG A 98 -10.29 24.64 -6.91
N GLY A 99 -11.59 24.68 -6.63
CA GLY A 99 -12.26 23.75 -5.75
C GLY A 99 -12.94 24.35 -4.52
N GLY A 100 -12.45 25.44 -3.98
CA GLY A 100 -13.08 26.03 -2.82
C GLY A 100 -13.00 25.14 -1.56
N ARG A 101 -14.09 25.12 -0.79
CA ARG A 101 -14.18 24.26 0.41
C ARG A 101 -14.32 22.78 0.03
N PRO A 102 -13.67 21.86 0.77
CA PRO A 102 -13.81 20.43 0.50
C PRO A 102 -15.26 19.96 0.73
N ASP A 103 -15.73 19.05 -0.11
CA ASP A 103 -17.04 18.38 0.02
C ASP A 103 -16.93 17.11 0.86
N VAL A 104 -15.78 16.41 0.78
CA VAL A 104 -15.48 15.18 1.51
C VAL A 104 -14.05 15.26 2.04
N ILE A 105 -13.84 14.73 3.23
CA ILE A 105 -12.52 14.61 3.85
C ILE A 105 -12.14 13.13 3.90
N VAL A 106 -10.94 12.79 3.49
CA VAL A 106 -10.34 11.48 3.67
C VAL A 106 -9.26 11.60 4.75
N ASP A 107 -9.52 11.00 5.90
CA ASP A 107 -8.61 10.99 7.04
C ASP A 107 -7.81 9.69 7.03
N VAL A 108 -6.51 9.80 6.73
CA VAL A 108 -5.64 8.65 6.56
C VAL A 108 -5.02 8.26 7.90
N GLY A 109 -5.46 7.14 8.44
CA GLY A 109 -4.93 6.51 9.64
C GLY A 109 -3.64 5.74 9.35
N ASN A 110 -2.55 6.46 9.09
CA ASN A 110 -1.22 5.87 8.93
C ASN A 110 -0.38 6.16 10.19
N GLY A 111 -0.67 5.45 11.26
CA GLY A 111 -0.28 5.73 12.63
C GLY A 111 -1.38 6.51 13.38
N LEU A 112 -1.09 7.73 13.82
CA LEU A 112 -2.11 8.56 14.46
C LEU A 112 -3.07 9.15 13.43
N PRO A 113 -4.40 9.05 13.62
CA PRO A 113 -5.38 9.72 12.77
C PRO A 113 -5.46 11.23 13.08
N PHE A 114 -5.96 12.01 12.13
CA PHE A 114 -6.17 13.46 12.31
C PHE A 114 -7.37 13.81 13.19
N LEU A 115 -8.17 12.81 13.57
CA LEU A 115 -9.41 12.95 14.33
C LEU A 115 -10.38 13.98 13.69
N SER A 116 -10.36 14.05 12.37
CA SER A 116 -11.09 15.07 11.62
C SER A 116 -12.59 15.02 11.83
N ALA A 117 -13.16 13.88 12.18
CA ALA A 117 -14.58 13.75 12.50
C ALA A 117 -15.03 14.56 13.74
N LEU A 118 -14.07 15.04 14.58
CA LEU A 118 -14.38 15.91 15.72
C LEU A 118 -14.61 17.37 15.32
N TYR A 119 -13.98 17.85 14.26
CA TYR A 119 -14.04 19.26 13.85
C TYR A 119 -14.59 19.47 12.44
N ALA A 120 -14.68 18.44 11.63
CA ALA A 120 -15.18 18.54 10.27
C ALA A 120 -16.71 18.67 10.25
N ARG A 121 -17.19 19.59 9.41
CA ARG A 121 -18.62 19.77 9.12
C ARG A 121 -19.04 19.07 7.81
N ARG A 122 -18.13 18.39 7.17
CA ARG A 122 -18.30 17.63 5.94
C ARG A 122 -18.15 16.15 6.22
N PRO A 123 -18.71 15.26 5.39
CA PRO A 123 -18.51 13.83 5.52
C PRO A 123 -17.04 13.45 5.58
N VAL A 124 -16.71 12.50 6.45
CA VAL A 124 -15.36 11.97 6.63
C VAL A 124 -15.34 10.51 6.22
N ILE A 125 -14.36 10.14 5.41
CA ILE A 125 -13.97 8.77 5.10
C ILE A 125 -12.69 8.48 5.90
N ALA A 126 -12.71 7.46 6.75
CA ALA A 126 -11.54 7.00 7.49
C ALA A 126 -10.82 5.94 6.63
N LEU A 127 -9.63 6.26 6.12
CA LEU A 127 -8.81 5.35 5.33
C LEU A 127 -7.75 4.72 6.22
N VAL A 128 -7.76 3.38 6.35
CA VAL A 128 -6.83 2.60 7.18
C VAL A 128 -6.15 1.54 6.33
N HIS A 129 -4.83 1.62 6.19
CA HIS A 129 -4.05 0.65 5.41
C HIS A 129 -3.80 -0.65 6.16
N HIS A 130 -3.54 -0.59 7.45
CA HIS A 130 -3.37 -1.72 8.37
C HIS A 130 -3.46 -1.23 9.82
N VAL A 131 -3.66 -2.15 10.74
CA VAL A 131 -3.62 -1.89 12.17
C VAL A 131 -2.17 -2.02 12.66
N HIS A 132 -1.67 -1.03 13.41
CA HIS A 132 -0.24 -0.90 13.76
C HIS A 132 0.14 -1.59 15.06
N ARG A 133 -0.68 -2.48 15.61
CA ARG A 133 -0.48 -3.09 16.94
C ARG A 133 0.95 -3.60 17.16
N GLU A 134 1.48 -4.36 16.21
CA GLU A 134 2.80 -4.98 16.27
C GLU A 134 3.93 -3.99 15.97
N GLN A 135 3.61 -2.87 15.32
CA GLN A 135 4.60 -1.87 14.89
C GLN A 135 4.87 -0.80 15.95
N TRP A 136 3.87 -0.46 16.77
CA TRP A 136 4.02 0.56 17.81
C TRP A 136 5.23 0.32 18.73
N PRO A 137 5.45 -0.91 19.29
CA PRO A 137 6.60 -1.18 20.16
C PRO A 137 7.94 -1.11 19.44
N VAL A 138 7.97 -1.36 18.12
CA VAL A 138 9.20 -1.35 17.31
C VAL A 138 9.64 0.08 16.98
N VAL A 139 8.68 1.00 16.79
CA VAL A 139 8.95 2.37 16.34
C VAL A 139 9.07 3.36 17.49
N LEU A 140 8.36 3.11 18.60
CA LEU A 140 8.26 4.02 19.74
C LEU A 140 8.61 3.32 21.06
N GLY A 141 9.15 4.09 22.01
CA GLY A 141 9.33 3.57 23.40
C GLY A 141 7.99 3.17 24.03
N ARG A 142 8.03 2.27 25.03
CA ARG A 142 6.86 1.60 25.64
C ARG A 142 5.67 2.52 25.93
N TRP A 143 5.90 3.69 26.50
CA TRP A 143 4.83 4.62 26.86
C TRP A 143 4.13 5.23 25.64
N LEU A 144 4.90 5.68 24.66
CA LEU A 144 4.35 6.24 23.41
C LEU A 144 3.68 5.16 22.56
N ALA A 145 4.21 3.94 22.57
CA ALA A 145 3.60 2.80 21.91
C ALA A 145 2.22 2.47 22.52
N SER A 146 2.12 2.46 23.87
CA SER A 146 0.84 2.24 24.54
C SER A 146 -0.17 3.36 24.27
N PHE A 147 0.28 4.61 24.22
CA PHE A 147 -0.58 5.74 23.84
C PHE A 147 -1.05 5.64 22.39
N GLY A 148 -0.15 5.34 21.44
CA GLY A 148 -0.49 5.13 20.03
C GLY A 148 -1.53 4.03 19.86
N TRP A 149 -1.31 2.89 20.54
CA TRP A 149 -2.25 1.77 20.53
C TRP A 149 -3.61 2.16 21.17
N TRP A 150 -3.63 2.90 22.27
CA TRP A 150 -4.86 3.40 22.87
C TRP A 150 -5.64 4.30 21.91
N VAL A 151 -4.94 5.20 21.19
CA VAL A 151 -5.59 6.07 20.19
C VAL A 151 -6.18 5.22 19.08
N GLU A 152 -5.42 4.26 18.53
CA GLU A 152 -5.84 3.44 17.39
C GLU A 152 -6.96 2.46 17.77
N SER A 153 -6.86 1.80 18.93
CA SER A 153 -7.78 0.71 19.31
C SER A 153 -9.03 1.18 20.06
N TRP A 154 -8.98 2.32 20.73
CA TRP A 154 -10.10 2.79 21.56
C TRP A 154 -10.68 4.13 21.12
N LEU A 155 -9.82 5.14 20.90
CA LEU A 155 -10.29 6.50 20.59
C LEU A 155 -10.79 6.60 19.15
N ALA A 156 -10.00 6.18 18.16
CA ALA A 156 -10.33 6.28 16.75
C ALA A 156 -11.65 5.56 16.39
N PRO A 157 -11.90 4.29 16.81
CA PRO A 157 -13.18 3.63 16.54
C PRO A 157 -14.39 4.40 17.08
N ARG A 158 -14.25 5.11 18.20
CA ARG A 158 -15.33 5.92 18.78
C ARG A 158 -15.54 7.23 18.04
N VAL A 159 -14.45 7.90 17.68
CA VAL A 159 -14.50 9.18 16.93
C VAL A 159 -15.11 8.97 15.55
N TYR A 160 -14.67 7.91 14.84
CA TYR A 160 -15.14 7.62 13.48
C TYR A 160 -16.33 6.66 13.43
N ARG A 161 -17.02 6.41 14.55
CA ARG A 161 -18.14 5.47 14.63
C ARG A 161 -19.27 5.70 13.63
N ARG A 162 -19.39 6.91 13.07
CA ARG A 162 -20.40 7.29 12.07
C ARG A 162 -19.81 7.53 10.69
N CYS A 163 -18.51 7.34 10.51
CA CYS A 163 -17.83 7.57 9.24
C CYS A 163 -17.83 6.29 8.39
N GLN A 164 -17.76 6.45 7.09
CA GLN A 164 -17.40 5.38 6.18
C GLN A 164 -15.94 5.03 6.39
N TYR A 165 -15.62 3.74 6.53
CA TYR A 165 -14.25 3.26 6.52
C TYR A 165 -13.86 2.74 5.13
N VAL A 166 -12.59 2.91 4.78
CA VAL A 166 -11.97 2.30 3.61
C VAL A 166 -10.70 1.61 4.06
N THR A 167 -10.47 0.42 3.56
CA THR A 167 -9.22 -0.32 3.75
C THR A 167 -8.76 -0.95 2.44
N VAL A 168 -7.55 -1.49 2.44
CA VAL A 168 -6.91 -2.04 1.24
C VAL A 168 -7.01 -3.56 1.13
N SER A 169 -7.50 -4.25 2.17
CA SER A 169 -7.61 -5.71 2.18
C SER A 169 -8.73 -6.22 3.10
N ALA A 170 -9.21 -7.44 2.85
CA ALA A 170 -10.16 -8.13 3.72
C ALA A 170 -9.54 -8.45 5.10
N ALA A 171 -8.24 -8.76 5.12
CA ALA A 171 -7.50 -8.97 6.37
C ALA A 171 -7.56 -7.72 7.26
N THR A 172 -7.27 -6.53 6.73
CA THR A 172 -7.38 -5.28 7.50
C THR A 172 -8.83 -4.99 7.91
N ARG A 173 -9.83 -5.33 7.07
CA ARG A 173 -11.25 -5.22 7.47
C ARG A 173 -11.57 -6.11 8.67
N GLN A 174 -11.06 -7.33 8.71
CA GLN A 174 -11.23 -8.24 9.86
C GLN A 174 -10.53 -7.70 11.11
N GLU A 175 -9.32 -7.17 10.98
CA GLU A 175 -8.63 -6.52 12.11
C GLU A 175 -9.44 -5.33 12.65
N LEU A 176 -9.98 -4.47 11.80
CA LEU A 176 -10.83 -3.37 12.21
C LEU A 176 -12.10 -3.87 12.93
N ALA A 177 -12.66 -5.02 12.53
CA ALA A 177 -13.78 -5.64 13.23
C ALA A 177 -13.42 -6.03 14.67
N THR A 178 -12.20 -6.50 14.93
CA THR A 178 -11.73 -6.81 16.29
C THR A 178 -11.64 -5.56 17.19
N LEU A 179 -11.54 -4.37 16.58
CA LEU A 179 -11.55 -3.08 17.27
C LEU A 179 -12.98 -2.52 17.45
N GLY A 180 -14.01 -3.30 17.12
CA GLY A 180 -15.42 -2.93 17.26
C GLY A 180 -15.97 -2.08 16.11
N ILE A 181 -15.30 -2.04 14.97
CA ILE A 181 -15.80 -1.38 13.77
C ILE A 181 -16.65 -2.39 12.99
N ASP A 182 -17.90 -2.00 12.69
CA ASP A 182 -18.82 -2.84 11.92
C ASP A 182 -18.25 -3.10 10.50
N PRO A 183 -17.99 -4.37 10.11
CA PRO A 183 -17.45 -4.73 8.79
C PRO A 183 -18.31 -4.24 7.62
N ALA A 184 -19.63 -4.13 7.78
CA ALA A 184 -20.53 -3.61 6.76
C ALA A 184 -20.28 -2.14 6.43
N ARG A 185 -19.54 -1.42 7.27
CA ARG A 185 -19.13 -0.02 7.07
C ARG A 185 -17.72 0.12 6.54
N VAL A 186 -17.02 -0.98 6.31
CA VAL A 186 -15.64 -1.00 5.82
C VAL A 186 -15.61 -1.45 4.37
N ALA A 187 -15.47 -0.51 3.46
CA ALA A 187 -15.27 -0.81 2.05
C ALA A 187 -13.81 -1.23 1.79
N ILE A 188 -13.62 -2.20 0.90
CA ILE A 188 -12.29 -2.61 0.45
C ILE A 188 -12.02 -1.97 -0.91
N VAL A 189 -10.96 -1.16 -0.97
CA VAL A 189 -10.44 -0.60 -2.21
C VAL A 189 -8.97 -0.94 -2.28
N HIS A 190 -8.65 -2.01 -3.01
CA HIS A 190 -7.28 -2.51 -3.15
C HIS A 190 -6.35 -1.46 -3.75
N ASN A 191 -5.05 -1.62 -3.52
CA ASN A 191 -4.05 -0.87 -4.26
C ASN A 191 -4.12 -1.27 -5.74
N GLY A 192 -3.94 -0.29 -6.61
CA GLY A 192 -3.69 -0.58 -8.03
C GLY A 192 -2.22 -0.93 -8.26
N THR A 193 -1.98 -1.75 -9.26
CA THR A 193 -0.64 -1.99 -9.78
C THR A 193 -0.26 -0.84 -10.72
N PRO A 194 0.95 -0.29 -10.63
CA PRO A 194 1.43 0.64 -11.64
C PRO A 194 1.49 -0.06 -13.01
N ASP A 195 1.60 0.72 -14.07
CA ASP A 195 1.86 0.13 -15.39
C ASP A 195 3.20 -0.62 -15.34
N MET A 196 3.09 -1.95 -15.34
CA MET A 196 4.22 -2.88 -15.34
C MET A 196 4.58 -3.35 -16.76
N SER A 197 4.02 -2.71 -17.79
CA SER A 197 4.36 -3.01 -19.17
C SER A 197 5.86 -2.80 -19.39
N ILE A 198 6.49 -3.86 -19.86
CA ILE A 198 7.91 -3.88 -20.21
C ILE A 198 8.06 -4.76 -21.46
N GLY A 199 8.97 -4.38 -22.33
CA GLY A 199 9.33 -5.22 -23.46
C GLY A 199 9.82 -6.61 -23.01
N PRO A 200 10.05 -7.53 -23.93
CA PRO A 200 10.55 -8.86 -23.57
C PRO A 200 11.84 -8.77 -22.76
N VAL A 201 11.79 -9.13 -21.48
CA VAL A 201 12.95 -9.22 -20.60
C VAL A 201 13.22 -10.70 -20.34
N PRO A 202 14.36 -11.24 -20.77
CA PRO A 202 14.69 -12.63 -20.50
C PRO A 202 14.92 -12.85 -19.00
N ARG A 203 14.52 -14.03 -18.52
CA ARG A 203 14.89 -14.48 -17.18
C ARG A 203 16.39 -14.64 -17.10
N THR A 204 16.95 -14.49 -15.91
CA THR A 204 18.37 -14.81 -15.69
C THR A 204 18.68 -16.25 -16.10
N PRO A 205 19.86 -16.52 -16.68
CA PRO A 205 20.21 -17.87 -17.12
C PRO A 205 20.42 -18.84 -15.95
N GLN A 206 20.68 -18.32 -14.75
CA GLN A 206 20.82 -19.08 -13.51
C GLN A 206 19.66 -18.76 -12.55
N PRO A 207 19.33 -19.68 -11.62
CA PRO A 207 18.28 -19.46 -10.63
C PRO A 207 18.50 -18.14 -9.87
N SER A 208 17.43 -17.35 -9.75
CA SER A 208 17.51 -16.03 -9.14
C SER A 208 16.27 -15.70 -8.33
N LEU A 209 16.53 -15.05 -7.21
CA LEU A 209 15.54 -14.56 -6.27
C LEU A 209 15.56 -13.03 -6.24
N VAL A 210 14.44 -12.41 -5.95
CA VAL A 210 14.35 -10.97 -5.70
C VAL A 210 13.51 -10.69 -4.47
N VAL A 211 14.01 -9.80 -3.61
CA VAL A 211 13.25 -9.14 -2.53
C VAL A 211 13.17 -7.68 -2.86
N LEU A 212 11.96 -7.10 -2.78
CA LEU A 212 11.74 -5.68 -3.03
C LEU A 212 11.02 -5.04 -1.84
N GLY A 213 11.58 -3.97 -1.28
CA GLY A 213 10.94 -3.21 -0.22
C GLY A 213 11.88 -2.47 0.70
N ARG A 214 11.33 -1.82 1.73
CA ARG A 214 12.14 -1.15 2.75
C ARG A 214 12.89 -2.19 3.60
N LEU A 215 14.16 -1.91 3.88
CA LEU A 215 14.98 -2.80 4.70
C LEU A 215 14.79 -2.45 6.18
N VAL A 216 13.79 -3.09 6.78
CA VAL A 216 13.39 -2.93 8.18
C VAL A 216 13.02 -4.30 8.78
N PRO A 217 13.14 -4.51 10.11
CA PRO A 217 13.02 -5.85 10.72
C PRO A 217 11.74 -6.62 10.38
N HIS A 218 10.59 -5.95 10.32
CA HIS A 218 9.31 -6.64 10.03
C HIS A 218 9.18 -7.13 8.58
N LYS A 219 10.11 -6.79 7.70
CA LYS A 219 10.20 -7.34 6.34
C LYS A 219 10.95 -8.68 6.29
N GLN A 220 11.64 -9.05 7.36
CA GLN A 220 12.30 -10.34 7.55
C GLN A 220 13.17 -10.80 6.36
N VAL A 221 13.90 -9.86 5.76
CA VAL A 221 14.79 -10.16 4.60
C VAL A 221 15.85 -11.21 4.96
N GLU A 222 16.15 -11.38 6.24
CA GLU A 222 17.00 -12.43 6.80
C GLU A 222 16.60 -13.82 6.30
N LEU A 223 15.31 -14.11 6.20
CA LEU A 223 14.80 -15.41 5.74
C LEU A 223 15.14 -15.69 4.27
N ALA A 224 15.22 -14.63 3.44
CA ALA A 224 15.69 -14.77 2.07
C ALA A 224 17.19 -15.09 2.02
N LEU A 225 17.99 -14.51 2.93
CA LEU A 225 19.42 -14.83 3.06
C LEU A 225 19.63 -16.28 3.53
N HIS A 226 18.87 -16.73 4.51
CA HIS A 226 18.89 -18.13 4.96
C HIS A 226 18.47 -19.11 3.86
N ALA A 227 17.46 -18.76 3.04
CA ALA A 227 17.06 -19.57 1.89
C ALA A 227 18.19 -19.71 0.87
N VAL A 228 18.91 -18.63 0.55
CA VAL A 228 20.11 -18.71 -0.32
C VAL A 228 21.16 -19.61 0.29
N ALA A 229 21.52 -19.43 1.57
CA ALA A 229 22.54 -20.23 2.23
C ALA A 229 22.18 -21.72 2.24
N GLY A 230 20.92 -22.05 2.56
CA GLY A 230 20.45 -23.44 2.61
C GLY A 230 20.40 -24.13 1.25
N LEU A 231 20.21 -23.37 0.16
CA LEU A 231 20.06 -23.91 -1.20
C LEU A 231 21.33 -23.86 -2.06
N THR A 232 22.39 -23.20 -1.59
CA THR A 232 23.63 -22.99 -2.36
C THR A 232 24.31 -24.29 -2.77
N ALA A 233 24.28 -25.33 -1.94
CA ALA A 233 24.91 -26.64 -2.25
C ALA A 233 24.18 -27.36 -3.40
N GLU A 234 22.83 -27.24 -3.46
CA GLU A 234 22.01 -27.86 -4.51
C GLU A 234 21.95 -27.00 -5.78
N LEU A 235 21.96 -25.68 -5.62
CA LEU A 235 21.86 -24.69 -6.70
C LEU A 235 23.09 -23.76 -6.71
N PRO A 236 24.25 -24.21 -7.21
CA PRO A 236 25.50 -23.43 -7.16
C PRO A 236 25.43 -22.08 -7.85
N GLY A 237 24.54 -21.90 -8.83
CA GLY A 237 24.31 -20.64 -9.56
C GLY A 237 23.27 -19.72 -8.93
N LEU A 238 22.68 -20.06 -7.77
CA LEU A 238 21.62 -19.28 -7.14
C LEU A 238 22.12 -17.89 -6.72
N THR A 239 21.35 -16.87 -7.08
CA THR A 239 21.61 -15.46 -6.69
C THR A 239 20.37 -14.82 -6.08
N LEU A 240 20.58 -13.79 -5.25
CA LEU A 240 19.51 -12.97 -4.65
C LEU A 240 19.78 -11.49 -4.93
N VAL A 241 18.76 -10.79 -5.40
CA VAL A 241 18.76 -9.33 -5.46
C VAL A 241 17.88 -8.79 -4.34
N VAL A 242 18.45 -7.94 -3.49
CA VAL A 242 17.73 -7.21 -2.44
C VAL A 242 17.63 -5.76 -2.88
N ALA A 243 16.44 -5.37 -3.36
CA ALA A 243 16.17 -4.03 -3.88
C ALA A 243 15.37 -3.20 -2.88
N GLY A 244 15.91 -2.07 -2.51
CA GLY A 244 15.38 -1.14 -1.53
C GLY A 244 16.43 -0.68 -0.54
N GLN A 245 16.02 0.20 0.38
CA GLN A 245 16.92 0.75 1.39
C GLN A 245 16.22 0.85 2.75
N GLY A 246 16.99 0.91 3.81
CA GLY A 246 16.48 1.05 5.16
C GLY A 246 17.59 0.93 6.20
N TRP A 247 17.28 1.33 7.44
CA TRP A 247 18.27 1.36 8.53
C TRP A 247 18.71 -0.04 8.99
N TRP A 248 18.04 -1.10 8.51
CA TRP A 248 18.37 -2.50 8.82
C TRP A 248 19.38 -3.12 7.82
N GLU A 249 19.74 -2.42 6.75
CA GLU A 249 20.67 -2.93 5.73
C GLU A 249 22.04 -3.38 6.28
N PRO A 250 22.70 -2.65 7.21
CA PRO A 250 23.99 -3.11 7.77
C PRO A 250 23.91 -4.48 8.41
N GLN A 251 22.83 -4.78 9.13
CA GLN A 251 22.60 -6.06 9.79
C GLN A 251 22.39 -7.19 8.77
N LEU A 252 21.69 -6.89 7.67
CA LEU A 252 21.50 -7.87 6.58
C LEU A 252 22.81 -8.18 5.86
N ARG A 253 23.64 -7.18 5.63
CA ARG A 253 24.97 -7.38 5.01
C ARG A 253 25.89 -8.19 5.93
N GLN A 254 25.86 -7.93 7.23
CA GLN A 254 26.61 -8.74 8.20
C GLN A 254 26.14 -10.19 8.20
N LEU A 255 24.81 -10.41 8.21
CA LEU A 255 24.25 -11.77 8.15
C LEU A 255 24.65 -12.49 6.85
N ALA A 256 24.65 -11.81 5.71
CA ALA A 256 25.09 -12.40 4.44
C ALA A 256 26.58 -12.84 4.49
N ALA A 257 27.43 -12.07 5.20
CA ALA A 257 28.82 -12.44 5.43
C ALA A 257 28.95 -13.65 6.39
N ASP A 258 28.19 -13.64 7.48
CA ASP A 258 28.18 -14.73 8.48
C ASP A 258 27.71 -16.06 7.88
N LEU A 259 26.74 -15.99 6.94
CA LEU A 259 26.23 -17.13 6.19
C LEU A 259 27.13 -17.55 5.00
N GLY A 260 28.19 -16.80 4.69
CA GLY A 260 29.08 -17.07 3.57
C GLY A 260 28.44 -16.92 2.19
N VAL A 261 27.41 -16.06 2.04
CA VAL A 261 26.66 -15.86 0.78
C VAL A 261 26.84 -14.46 0.18
N THR A 262 27.81 -13.68 0.63
CA THR A 262 28.03 -12.30 0.17
C THR A 262 28.14 -12.21 -1.36
N ASP A 263 28.85 -13.13 -1.99
CA ASP A 263 29.06 -13.14 -3.46
C ASP A 263 27.80 -13.49 -4.26
N ARG A 264 26.75 -13.96 -3.58
CA ARG A 264 25.46 -14.37 -4.17
C ARG A 264 24.36 -13.36 -3.95
N VAL A 265 24.59 -12.36 -3.10
CA VAL A 265 23.57 -11.39 -2.69
C VAL A 265 23.98 -10.00 -3.15
N ARG A 266 23.15 -9.40 -3.98
CA ARG A 266 23.34 -8.03 -4.46
C ARG A 266 22.31 -7.09 -3.80
N PHE A 267 22.80 -6.18 -2.98
CA PHE A 267 22.01 -5.06 -2.45
C PHE A 267 22.09 -3.88 -3.42
N THR A 268 20.97 -3.47 -4.00
CA THR A 268 20.93 -2.42 -5.03
C THR A 268 20.68 -1.02 -4.46
N GLY A 269 20.23 -0.94 -3.20
CA GLY A 269 19.67 0.32 -2.70
C GLY A 269 18.33 0.64 -3.36
N PHE A 270 17.96 1.92 -3.36
CA PHE A 270 16.75 2.39 -4.04
C PHE A 270 16.87 2.16 -5.56
N VAL A 271 15.79 1.69 -6.16
CA VAL A 271 15.69 1.45 -7.61
C VAL A 271 14.54 2.27 -8.20
N SER A 272 14.73 2.74 -9.42
CA SER A 272 13.67 3.40 -10.20
C SER A 272 12.56 2.42 -10.58
N ASP A 273 11.39 2.95 -11.00
CA ASP A 273 10.30 2.11 -11.48
C ASP A 273 10.67 1.25 -12.70
N VAL A 274 11.58 1.72 -13.54
CA VAL A 274 12.09 0.95 -14.69
C VAL A 274 12.95 -0.22 -14.20
N GLU A 275 13.96 0.07 -13.38
CA GLU A 275 14.84 -0.96 -12.80
C GLU A 275 14.05 -1.98 -11.95
N LYS A 276 13.04 -1.52 -11.20
CA LYS A 276 12.14 -2.39 -10.45
C LYS A 276 11.45 -3.41 -11.35
N ARG A 277 10.87 -2.95 -12.47
CA ARG A 277 10.20 -3.82 -13.43
C ARG A 277 11.16 -4.84 -14.03
N GLU A 278 12.35 -4.40 -14.41
CA GLU A 278 13.39 -5.27 -14.97
C GLU A 278 13.83 -6.34 -13.94
N LEU A 279 14.13 -5.95 -12.72
CA LEU A 279 14.53 -6.88 -11.66
C LEU A 279 13.45 -7.93 -11.38
N LEU A 280 12.20 -7.50 -11.28
CA LEU A 280 11.08 -8.42 -11.08
C LEU A 280 10.89 -9.34 -12.28
N ALA A 281 11.01 -8.84 -13.51
CA ALA A 281 10.87 -9.64 -14.73
C ALA A 281 12.03 -10.62 -14.95
N GLN A 282 13.25 -10.29 -14.55
CA GLN A 282 14.43 -11.15 -14.65
C GLN A 282 14.46 -12.28 -13.62
N ALA A 283 13.91 -12.03 -12.42
CA ALA A 283 13.96 -13.01 -11.34
C ALA A 283 13.08 -14.23 -11.62
N TRP A 284 13.51 -15.41 -11.19
CA TRP A 284 12.73 -16.63 -11.26
C TRP A 284 11.60 -16.62 -10.23
N VAL A 285 11.88 -16.17 -9.01
CA VAL A 285 10.93 -16.12 -7.90
C VAL A 285 11.10 -14.81 -7.12
N ALA A 286 10.00 -14.15 -6.80
CA ALA A 286 9.96 -13.05 -5.86
C ALA A 286 9.73 -13.58 -4.43
N LEU A 287 10.35 -12.93 -3.44
CA LEU A 287 10.19 -13.29 -2.04
C LEU A 287 9.60 -12.13 -1.26
N THR A 288 8.56 -12.42 -0.48
CA THR A 288 7.96 -11.47 0.44
C THR A 288 7.85 -12.11 1.82
N PRO A 289 8.97 -12.23 2.55
CA PRO A 289 9.00 -12.90 3.86
C PRO A 289 8.46 -12.04 5.01
N SER A 290 7.70 -11.00 4.71
CA SER A 290 7.20 -10.03 5.69
C SER A 290 6.31 -10.67 6.75
N LEU A 291 6.45 -10.21 8.02
CA LEU A 291 5.54 -10.55 9.11
C LEU A 291 4.11 -10.06 8.84
N LYS A 292 3.99 -8.91 8.18
CA LYS A 292 2.68 -8.30 7.91
C LYS A 292 2.76 -7.32 6.75
N GLU A 293 1.77 -7.40 5.87
CA GLU A 293 1.52 -6.48 4.77
C GLU A 293 0.07 -5.99 4.82
N GLY A 294 -0.13 -4.72 4.54
CA GLY A 294 -1.49 -4.19 4.35
C GLY A 294 -2.16 -4.77 3.11
N TRP A 295 -1.38 -4.93 2.03
CA TRP A 295 -1.85 -5.48 0.76
C TRP A 295 -0.85 -6.46 0.12
N GLY A 296 0.42 -6.12 0.04
CA GLY A 296 1.42 -6.87 -0.74
C GLY A 296 1.60 -6.31 -2.15
N LEU A 297 1.79 -4.99 -2.26
CA LEU A 297 1.97 -4.32 -3.54
C LEU A 297 3.07 -4.95 -4.39
N THR A 298 4.21 -5.30 -3.79
CA THR A 298 5.35 -5.93 -4.48
C THR A 298 5.02 -7.31 -5.03
N ILE A 299 4.10 -8.03 -4.41
CA ILE A 299 3.60 -9.34 -4.87
C ILE A 299 2.84 -9.16 -6.18
N VAL A 300 1.92 -8.20 -6.20
CA VAL A 300 1.10 -7.93 -7.40
C VAL A 300 1.97 -7.34 -8.52
N GLU A 301 2.97 -6.51 -8.20
CA GLU A 301 3.96 -6.01 -9.15
C GLU A 301 4.79 -7.15 -9.76
N ALA A 302 5.27 -8.11 -8.95
CA ALA A 302 5.96 -9.31 -9.44
C ALA A 302 5.04 -10.16 -10.32
N GLY A 303 3.81 -10.40 -9.88
CA GLY A 303 2.79 -11.10 -10.65
C GLY A 303 2.53 -10.46 -12.01
N ALA A 304 2.44 -9.13 -12.09
CA ALA A 304 2.17 -8.40 -13.34
C ALA A 304 3.24 -8.64 -14.41
N VAL A 305 4.48 -8.93 -14.04
CA VAL A 305 5.56 -9.35 -14.96
C VAL A 305 5.71 -10.86 -15.08
N GLY A 306 4.79 -11.64 -14.46
CA GLY A 306 4.76 -13.10 -14.51
C GLY A 306 5.79 -13.78 -13.60
N THR A 307 6.17 -13.15 -12.50
CA THR A 307 7.08 -13.72 -11.51
C THR A 307 6.27 -14.16 -10.30
N PRO A 308 6.19 -15.49 -10.01
CA PRO A 308 5.47 -16.00 -8.85
C PRO A 308 6.20 -15.61 -7.56
N THR A 309 5.43 -15.50 -6.48
CA THR A 309 5.94 -15.08 -5.16
C THR A 309 5.84 -16.22 -4.15
N VAL A 310 6.85 -16.32 -3.26
CA VAL A 310 6.74 -17.06 -1.99
C VAL A 310 6.62 -16.04 -0.86
N ALA A 311 5.60 -16.23 -0.01
CA ALA A 311 5.29 -15.34 1.10
C ALA A 311 4.77 -16.16 2.30
N PHE A 312 4.48 -15.50 3.43
CA PHE A 312 3.92 -16.19 4.60
C PHE A 312 2.40 -16.12 4.64
N ARG A 313 1.79 -17.23 5.07
CA ARG A 313 0.38 -17.29 5.48
C ARG A 313 0.17 -16.43 6.74
N GLY A 314 -0.98 -15.80 6.87
CA GLY A 314 -1.28 -14.93 8.01
C GLY A 314 -0.61 -13.56 7.98
N ALA A 315 0.16 -13.24 6.94
CA ALA A 315 0.83 -11.95 6.80
C ALA A 315 -0.11 -10.82 6.29
N GLY A 316 -1.37 -10.82 6.73
CA GLY A 316 -2.35 -9.79 6.40
C GLY A 316 -2.84 -9.88 4.96
N GLY A 317 -2.76 -8.79 4.18
CA GLY A 317 -3.26 -8.72 2.80
C GLY A 317 -2.52 -9.61 1.78
N VAL A 318 -1.48 -10.31 2.19
CA VAL A 318 -0.72 -11.24 1.35
C VAL A 318 -1.60 -12.35 0.78
N GLU A 319 -2.56 -12.85 1.57
CA GLU A 319 -3.47 -13.94 1.15
C GLU A 319 -4.47 -13.54 0.06
N GLU A 320 -4.64 -12.25 -0.17
CA GLU A 320 -5.43 -11.74 -1.30
C GLU A 320 -4.54 -11.47 -2.53
N ALA A 321 -3.27 -11.10 -2.28
CA ALA A 321 -2.29 -10.85 -3.34
C ALA A 321 -1.72 -12.15 -3.93
N VAL A 322 -1.66 -13.24 -3.13
CA VAL A 322 -1.24 -14.59 -3.55
C VAL A 322 -2.39 -15.55 -3.38
N VAL A 323 -2.82 -16.17 -4.46
CA VAL A 323 -3.69 -17.36 -4.42
C VAL A 323 -2.77 -18.57 -4.27
N ASP A 324 -2.75 -19.16 -3.06
CA ASP A 324 -1.82 -20.24 -2.71
C ASP A 324 -1.97 -21.47 -3.64
N GLY A 325 -0.85 -21.95 -4.14
CA GLY A 325 -0.80 -23.06 -5.11
C GLY A 325 -1.13 -22.68 -6.55
N GLU A 326 -1.66 -21.47 -6.80
CA GLU A 326 -2.08 -21.00 -8.13
C GLU A 326 -1.20 -19.87 -8.65
N THR A 327 -1.06 -18.76 -7.92
CA THR A 327 -0.30 -17.58 -8.34
C THR A 327 1.04 -17.43 -7.63
N GLY A 328 1.29 -18.26 -6.62
CA GLY A 328 2.46 -18.30 -5.77
C GLY A 328 2.26 -19.30 -4.65
N LEU A 329 3.13 -19.28 -3.66
CA LEU A 329 3.08 -20.20 -2.52
C LEU A 329 3.10 -19.43 -1.20
N LEU A 330 2.25 -19.88 -0.25
CA LEU A 330 2.17 -19.34 1.10
C LEU A 330 2.79 -20.33 2.10
N ALA A 331 3.87 -19.94 2.73
CA ALA A 331 4.59 -20.74 3.73
C ALA A 331 3.97 -20.58 5.14
N ASP A 332 4.01 -21.66 5.92
CA ASP A 332 3.51 -21.67 7.28
C ASP A 332 4.59 -21.32 8.32
N ASP A 333 5.86 -21.65 8.02
CA ASP A 333 7.03 -21.33 8.84
C ASP A 333 8.30 -21.12 7.97
N ALA A 334 9.43 -20.90 8.62
CA ALA A 334 10.69 -20.61 7.94
C ALA A 334 11.24 -21.81 7.14
N ASP A 335 11.07 -23.03 7.62
CA ASP A 335 11.53 -24.25 6.94
C ASP A 335 10.65 -24.53 5.71
N ASP A 336 9.34 -24.37 5.83
CA ASP A 336 8.40 -24.46 4.72
C ASP A 336 8.63 -23.35 3.70
N PHE A 337 9.03 -22.14 4.14
CA PHE A 337 9.40 -21.05 3.22
C PHE A 337 10.58 -21.47 2.32
N VAL A 338 11.64 -22.02 2.91
CA VAL A 338 12.81 -22.51 2.15
C VAL A 338 12.40 -23.67 1.21
N ALA A 339 11.57 -24.60 1.70
CA ALA A 339 11.07 -25.72 0.89
C ALA A 339 10.27 -25.22 -0.33
N LYS A 340 9.41 -24.23 -0.17
CA LYS A 340 8.61 -23.61 -1.24
C LYS A 340 9.46 -22.80 -2.22
N VAL A 341 10.48 -22.09 -1.74
CA VAL A 341 11.47 -21.44 -2.60
C VAL A 341 12.20 -22.48 -3.45
N ARG A 342 12.69 -23.56 -2.83
CA ARG A 342 13.34 -24.68 -3.52
C ARG A 342 12.43 -25.27 -4.60
N LEU A 343 11.18 -25.55 -4.26
CA LEU A 343 10.19 -26.10 -5.19
C LEU A 343 10.05 -25.26 -6.46
N LEU A 344 9.88 -23.92 -6.31
CA LEU A 344 9.75 -23.05 -7.47
C LEU A 344 11.08 -22.86 -8.24
N LEU A 345 12.24 -23.04 -7.61
CA LEU A 345 13.52 -22.98 -8.31
C LEU A 345 13.84 -24.26 -9.10
N THR A 346 13.29 -25.42 -8.70
CA THR A 346 13.57 -26.72 -9.32
C THR A 346 12.46 -27.24 -10.24
N ASP A 347 11.23 -26.71 -10.12
CA ASP A 347 10.08 -27.10 -10.95
C ASP A 347 9.72 -25.97 -11.92
N ASP A 348 10.33 -25.99 -13.12
CA ASP A 348 10.13 -24.99 -14.17
C ASP A 348 8.68 -24.93 -14.70
N VAL A 349 8.04 -26.08 -14.82
CA VAL A 349 6.65 -26.19 -15.30
C VAL A 349 5.71 -25.46 -14.33
N ARG A 350 5.84 -25.77 -13.05
CA ARG A 350 5.05 -25.15 -12.00
C ARG A 350 5.32 -23.65 -11.92
N ARG A 351 6.59 -23.25 -11.91
CA ARG A 351 6.98 -21.83 -11.86
C ARG A 351 6.38 -21.03 -13.01
N THR A 352 6.43 -21.57 -14.23
CA THR A 352 5.89 -20.93 -15.42
C THR A 352 4.37 -20.82 -15.37
N ALA A 353 3.68 -21.90 -14.98
CA ALA A 353 2.23 -21.92 -14.81
C ALA A 353 1.78 -20.89 -13.78
N MET A 354 2.43 -20.87 -12.60
CA MET A 354 2.14 -19.89 -11.54
C MET A 354 2.41 -18.46 -11.98
N GLY A 355 3.50 -18.22 -12.71
CA GLY A 355 3.80 -16.88 -13.25
C GLY A 355 2.72 -16.39 -14.23
N THR A 356 2.19 -17.27 -15.06
CA THR A 356 1.07 -16.97 -15.96
C THR A 356 -0.20 -16.64 -15.19
N ALA A 357 -0.56 -17.45 -14.20
CA ALA A 357 -1.71 -17.21 -13.35
C ALA A 357 -1.55 -15.92 -12.51
N ALA A 358 -0.34 -15.65 -11.99
CA ALA A 358 -0.03 -14.43 -11.25
C ALA A 358 -0.23 -13.18 -12.11
N ARG A 359 0.14 -13.22 -13.39
CA ARG A 359 -0.09 -12.11 -14.33
C ARG A 359 -1.57 -11.87 -14.56
N ALA A 360 -2.35 -12.91 -14.76
CA ALA A 360 -3.82 -12.80 -14.91
C ALA A 360 -4.48 -12.27 -13.64
N HIS A 361 -4.02 -12.69 -12.46
CA HIS A 361 -4.50 -12.21 -11.17
C HIS A 361 -4.16 -10.73 -10.96
N ALA A 362 -2.91 -10.32 -11.22
CA ALA A 362 -2.45 -8.95 -11.08
C ALA A 362 -3.22 -7.95 -11.97
N ALA A 363 -3.63 -8.37 -13.17
CA ALA A 363 -4.40 -7.54 -14.11
C ALA A 363 -5.74 -7.07 -13.54
N ARG A 364 -6.26 -7.69 -12.48
CA ARG A 364 -7.51 -7.32 -11.79
C ARG A 364 -7.34 -6.09 -10.90
N PHE A 365 -6.11 -5.77 -10.50
CA PHE A 365 -5.79 -4.71 -9.56
C PHE A 365 -5.12 -3.54 -10.29
N THR A 366 -5.93 -2.62 -10.81
CA THR A 366 -5.43 -1.43 -11.51
C THR A 366 -5.87 -0.15 -10.80
N TRP A 367 -5.07 0.92 -10.93
CA TRP A 367 -5.44 2.22 -10.35
C TRP A 367 -6.77 2.75 -10.88
N PRO A 368 -7.12 2.62 -12.18
CA PRO A 368 -8.43 2.99 -12.67
C PRO A 368 -9.60 2.29 -11.95
N VAL A 369 -9.51 0.97 -11.73
CA VAL A 369 -10.53 0.20 -10.98
C VAL A 369 -10.63 0.67 -9.53
N SER A 370 -9.49 0.86 -8.86
CA SER A 370 -9.46 1.37 -7.48
C SER A 370 -10.02 2.78 -7.39
N GLY A 371 -9.66 3.65 -8.33
CA GLY A 371 -10.17 5.02 -8.43
C GLY A 371 -11.68 5.08 -8.66
N GLU A 372 -12.24 4.20 -9.50
CA GLU A 372 -13.69 4.11 -9.72
C GLU A 372 -14.42 3.73 -8.44
N LYS A 373 -13.97 2.67 -7.75
CA LYS A 373 -14.54 2.26 -6.46
C LYS A 373 -14.46 3.40 -5.43
N PHE A 374 -13.34 4.10 -5.38
CA PHE A 374 -13.16 5.20 -4.43
C PHE A 374 -14.03 6.41 -4.79
N ALA A 375 -14.16 6.77 -6.08
CA ALA A 375 -15.04 7.84 -6.54
C ALA A 375 -16.51 7.56 -6.20
N ALA A 376 -16.95 6.31 -6.33
CA ALA A 376 -18.29 5.89 -5.91
C ALA A 376 -18.51 6.11 -4.41
N LEU A 377 -17.51 5.81 -3.56
CA LEU A 377 -17.57 6.07 -2.11
C LEU A 377 -17.61 7.57 -1.80
N VAL A 378 -16.80 8.39 -2.49
CA VAL A 378 -16.81 9.85 -2.35
C VAL A 378 -18.19 10.41 -2.73
N SER A 379 -18.74 9.99 -3.85
CA SER A 379 -20.06 10.43 -4.31
C SER A 379 -21.17 10.05 -3.32
N ARG A 380 -21.11 8.83 -2.79
CA ARG A 380 -22.04 8.34 -1.77
C ARG A 380 -21.92 9.16 -0.48
N ALA A 381 -20.69 9.34 0.03
CA ALA A 381 -20.44 10.12 1.24
C ALA A 381 -20.93 11.57 1.10
N ALA A 382 -20.74 12.20 -0.06
CA ALA A 382 -21.19 13.56 -0.32
C ALA A 382 -22.73 13.70 -0.40
N ASN A 383 -23.44 12.66 -0.84
CA ASN A 383 -24.89 12.68 -1.08
C ASN A 383 -25.72 12.18 0.11
N VAL A 384 -25.11 11.47 1.05
CA VAL A 384 -25.82 10.84 2.18
C VAL A 384 -25.43 11.52 3.49
N ARG A 385 -26.44 12.04 4.22
CA ARG A 385 -26.25 12.48 5.62
C ARG A 385 -26.12 11.31 6.62
N ALA A 386 -26.24 10.07 6.16
CA ALA A 386 -26.14 8.84 6.96
C ALA A 386 -25.45 7.71 6.18
N VAL A 387 -24.72 6.84 6.88
CA VAL A 387 -24.00 5.68 6.33
C VAL A 387 -24.98 4.63 5.81
N VAL A 388 -24.80 4.18 4.57
CA VAL A 388 -25.55 3.06 3.97
C VAL A 388 -24.66 1.80 3.99
N PRO A 389 -25.18 0.61 4.34
CA PRO A 389 -24.41 -0.64 4.33
C PRO A 389 -23.84 -0.98 2.95
N VAL A 390 -22.64 -1.58 2.94
CA VAL A 390 -21.87 -1.91 1.72
C VAL A 390 -22.45 -3.10 0.94
N GLU A 391 -23.32 -3.90 1.54
CA GLU A 391 -23.92 -5.12 0.96
C GLU A 391 -24.72 -4.92 -0.34
N GLN A 392 -24.99 -3.67 -0.73
CA GLN A 392 -25.71 -3.33 -1.95
C GLN A 392 -24.78 -2.91 -3.12
N MET A 393 -23.50 -3.18 -3.04
CA MET A 393 -22.61 -3.06 -4.21
C MET A 393 -22.65 -4.39 -4.98
N GLU A 394 -23.54 -4.47 -5.97
CA GLU A 394 -23.41 -5.52 -6.99
C GLU A 394 -22.00 -5.50 -7.58
N PRO A 395 -21.40 -6.68 -7.85
CA PRO A 395 -20.13 -6.72 -8.56
C PRO A 395 -20.32 -6.04 -9.92
N VAL A 396 -19.56 -4.99 -10.16
CA VAL A 396 -19.50 -4.39 -11.51
C VAL A 396 -18.88 -5.46 -12.40
N GLU A 397 -19.68 -6.11 -13.22
CA GLU A 397 -19.18 -7.00 -14.26
C GLU A 397 -18.27 -6.19 -15.19
N PRO A 398 -17.05 -6.69 -15.50
CA PRO A 398 -16.17 -6.00 -16.43
C PRO A 398 -16.80 -6.04 -17.83
N SER A 399 -17.27 -4.90 -18.31
CA SER A 399 -17.86 -4.71 -19.66
C SER A 399 -16.79 -4.66 -20.76
N TYR A 400 -15.76 -5.50 -20.70
CA TYR A 400 -14.76 -5.64 -21.75
C TYR A 400 -14.52 -7.11 -22.09
N LEU A 401 -15.51 -7.73 -22.73
CA LEU A 401 -15.34 -8.87 -23.61
C LEU A 401 -16.28 -8.69 -24.80
N VAL A 402 -15.80 -8.04 -25.83
CA VAL A 402 -16.32 -8.20 -27.20
C VAL A 402 -15.11 -8.22 -28.13
N PRO A 403 -15.13 -9.08 -29.17
CA PRO A 403 -14.07 -9.94 -29.68
C PRO A 403 -12.96 -9.23 -30.41
#